data_4be627a593486c85861c358d5ba07b1d
#
_entry.id   4be627a593486c85861c358d5ba07b1d
#
_cell.length_a   1.000
_cell.length_b   1.000
_cell.length_c   1.000
_cell.angle_alpha   90.00
_cell.angle_beta   90.00
_cell.angle_gamma   90.00
#
_symmetry.space_group_name_H-M   'P 1'
#
loop_
_entity.id
_entity.type
_entity.pdbx_description
1 polymer ?
#
loop_
_entity_poly.entity_id
_entity_poly.type
_entity_poly.pdbx_seq_one_letter_code
_entity_poly.pdbx_strand_id
1 'polypeptide(L)'
;MADVSLEVTPEKEGKADVGIVGIGVMGGPLTLNMLDKGFTVAIWDLSTEVIEKFVATHSKTYGEAKILGAKTYEDFAKLLCKPRKVLILVPAGKPTDAVIENLMRTLDENDVIVDTGNSHFKDQSKRAEMVEAAGKRFLGMGISGGAEGARKGPAFFPGGTLSIWEDIKPIVEAAAAKASDGRPCVTMCGRGGAGSCVKMYHNAGEYAVLQIWAEAFATLRGFGLDGEQIQGVLNSWRERGALASYMLDITYEVAGQRDADATDGSFLVEHTADMIGSKGTGLWSVQVALDCGVPVPSLAQAVLARQMSMVRPERVDNCRRLQSVVEAPLAAPASDEERERFVEDLYWAVYLSIAASYAQMFQAVRAVDKEFGLEITGNLPRIISTFRAGCILQGAMLEPMTKAFEDNPGIPNLLCAFEKELATGMPGLRATCARLAMGGEPAGVIQASLTYLTTMTRSVLNSAQVVSLQRDVFGRHGFKRLKDGEVTSESYNADWKEMIP
;
A
#
# COMPACT_ATOMS: atom_id res chain seq x y z
N MET A 1 63.12 4.26 23.09
CA MET A 1 62.53 3.32 22.16
C MET A 1 61.16 2.98 22.73
N ALA A 2 60.16 3.58 22.18
CA ALA A 2 58.75 3.32 22.58
C ALA A 2 58.25 2.17 21.72
N ASP A 3 57.83 1.14 22.40
CA ASP A 3 57.24 -0.08 21.82
C ASP A 3 55.83 0.25 21.32
N VAL A 4 55.66 0.33 19.99
CA VAL A 4 54.37 0.52 19.35
C VAL A 4 53.78 -0.86 19.16
N SER A 5 52.98 -1.30 20.15
CA SER A 5 52.11 -2.46 19.99
C SER A 5 51.04 -2.15 18.93
N LEU A 6 51.21 -2.72 17.74
CA LEU A 6 50.16 -2.78 16.74
C LEU A 6 48.99 -3.61 17.34
N GLU A 7 47.91 -2.94 17.70
CA GLU A 7 46.63 -3.62 17.94
C GLU A 7 46.19 -4.33 16.67
N VAL A 8 46.35 -5.63 16.65
CA VAL A 8 45.76 -6.52 15.63
C VAL A 8 44.28 -6.49 15.81
N THR A 9 43.58 -5.71 14.96
CA THR A 9 42.13 -5.82 14.85
C THR A 9 41.79 -7.30 14.55
N PRO A 10 40.87 -7.93 15.32
CA PRO A 10 40.52 -9.33 15.09
C PRO A 10 40.03 -9.48 13.63
N GLU A 11 40.58 -10.44 12.92
CA GLU A 11 40.05 -10.84 11.60
C GLU A 11 38.56 -11.05 11.73
N LYS A 12 37.79 -10.33 10.91
CA LYS A 12 36.33 -10.50 10.88
C LYS A 12 36.05 -11.93 10.43
N GLU A 13 35.54 -12.77 11.32
CA GLU A 13 34.93 -14.05 10.94
C GLU A 13 33.79 -13.75 9.95
N GLY A 14 33.90 -14.27 8.72
CA GLY A 14 33.00 -13.98 7.61
C GLY A 14 33.45 -12.78 6.73
N LYS A 15 32.86 -12.67 5.55
CA LYS A 15 33.22 -11.68 4.53
C LYS A 15 32.03 -10.81 4.10
N ALA A 16 30.78 -11.29 4.25
CA ALA A 16 29.59 -10.59 3.79
C ALA A 16 29.01 -9.68 4.88
N ASP A 17 28.65 -8.47 4.48
CA ASP A 17 28.04 -7.46 5.37
C ASP A 17 26.56 -7.79 5.69
N VAL A 18 25.89 -8.48 4.75
CA VAL A 18 24.47 -8.83 4.84
C VAL A 18 24.17 -10.12 4.08
N GLY A 19 23.19 -10.88 4.56
CA GLY A 19 22.67 -12.07 3.91
C GLY A 19 21.27 -11.85 3.34
N ILE A 20 21.03 -12.39 2.15
CA ILE A 20 19.70 -12.40 1.51
C ILE A 20 19.26 -13.85 1.33
N VAL A 21 18.09 -14.17 1.89
CA VAL A 21 17.41 -15.46 1.70
C VAL A 21 16.21 -15.27 0.77
N GLY A 22 16.30 -15.93 -0.41
CA GLY A 22 15.33 -15.79 -1.48
C GLY A 22 15.77 -14.80 -2.55
N ILE A 23 16.22 -15.31 -3.71
CA ILE A 23 16.76 -14.54 -4.84
C ILE A 23 15.70 -14.44 -5.97
N GLY A 24 14.44 -14.31 -5.59
CA GLY A 24 13.32 -14.13 -6.50
C GLY A 24 13.20 -12.70 -7.03
N VAL A 25 11.95 -12.35 -7.44
CA VAL A 25 11.61 -11.07 -8.10
C VAL A 25 12.03 -9.83 -7.30
N MET A 26 12.05 -9.90 -5.96
CA MET A 26 12.46 -8.80 -5.09
C MET A 26 13.89 -8.97 -4.56
N GLY A 27 14.25 -10.18 -4.14
CA GLY A 27 15.54 -10.45 -3.50
C GLY A 27 16.72 -10.29 -4.43
N GLY A 28 16.63 -10.75 -5.68
CA GLY A 28 17.68 -10.56 -6.68
C GLY A 28 17.96 -9.07 -6.94
N PRO A 29 16.97 -8.26 -7.33
CA PRO A 29 17.13 -6.81 -7.50
C PRO A 29 17.67 -6.09 -6.27
N LEU A 30 17.19 -6.43 -5.06
CA LEU A 30 17.68 -5.83 -3.82
C LEU A 30 19.15 -6.20 -3.54
N THR A 31 19.55 -7.45 -3.84
CA THR A 31 20.95 -7.87 -3.76
C THR A 31 21.83 -6.98 -4.65
N LEU A 32 21.42 -6.77 -5.91
CA LEU A 32 22.15 -5.91 -6.85
C LEU A 32 22.22 -4.45 -6.39
N ASN A 33 21.15 -3.93 -5.81
CA ASN A 33 21.15 -2.59 -5.21
C ASN A 33 22.19 -2.48 -4.09
N MET A 34 22.25 -3.45 -3.16
CA MET A 34 23.24 -3.45 -2.08
C MET A 34 24.67 -3.57 -2.60
N LEU A 35 24.90 -4.36 -3.64
CA LEU A 35 26.19 -4.45 -4.32
C LEU A 35 26.62 -3.12 -4.94
N ASP A 36 25.69 -2.37 -5.57
CA ASP A 36 25.96 -1.02 -6.10
C ASP A 36 26.36 -0.03 -5.00
N LYS A 37 25.92 -0.27 -3.76
CA LYS A 37 26.30 0.53 -2.59
C LYS A 37 27.60 0.07 -1.94
N GLY A 38 28.29 -0.92 -2.55
CA GLY A 38 29.60 -1.40 -2.12
C GLY A 38 29.58 -2.53 -1.09
N PHE A 39 28.41 -2.97 -0.63
CA PHE A 39 28.31 -4.09 0.30
C PHE A 39 28.75 -5.40 -0.33
N THR A 40 29.23 -6.32 0.51
CA THR A 40 29.41 -7.72 0.16
C THR A 40 28.20 -8.50 0.64
N VAL A 41 27.58 -9.29 -0.24
CA VAL A 41 26.29 -9.94 0.04
C VAL A 41 26.45 -11.46 -0.03
N ALA A 42 26.05 -12.16 1.03
CA ALA A 42 25.84 -13.60 1.00
C ALA A 42 24.42 -13.90 0.53
N ILE A 43 24.25 -14.89 -0.33
CA ILE A 43 22.94 -15.27 -0.87
C ILE A 43 22.64 -16.75 -0.62
N TRP A 44 21.38 -17.02 -0.32
CA TRP A 44 20.82 -18.36 -0.22
C TRP A 44 19.45 -18.42 -0.87
N ASP A 45 19.16 -19.51 -1.57
CA ASP A 45 17.86 -19.83 -2.14
C ASP A 45 17.62 -21.34 -2.04
N LEU A 46 16.33 -21.74 -2.06
CA LEU A 46 15.96 -23.15 -2.05
C LEU A 46 16.53 -23.90 -3.28
N SER A 47 16.65 -23.21 -4.43
CA SER A 47 17.27 -23.74 -5.65
C SER A 47 18.74 -23.36 -5.74
N THR A 48 19.62 -24.36 -5.61
CA THR A 48 21.07 -24.19 -5.84
C THR A 48 21.37 -23.66 -7.25
N GLU A 49 20.58 -24.06 -8.25
CA GLU A 49 20.74 -23.59 -9.63
C GLU A 49 20.52 -22.07 -9.74
N VAL A 50 19.51 -21.53 -9.02
CA VAL A 50 19.26 -20.09 -8.95
C VAL A 50 20.46 -19.36 -8.36
N ILE A 51 21.05 -19.88 -7.28
CA ILE A 51 22.25 -19.32 -6.65
C ILE A 51 23.42 -19.29 -7.62
N GLU A 52 23.75 -20.45 -8.22
CA GLU A 52 24.87 -20.59 -9.15
C GLU A 52 24.71 -19.67 -10.36
N LYS A 53 23.53 -19.62 -10.96
CA LYS A 53 23.22 -18.73 -12.08
C LYS A 53 23.37 -17.26 -11.70
N PHE A 54 22.86 -16.85 -10.53
CA PHE A 54 22.95 -15.48 -10.06
C PHE A 54 24.41 -15.05 -9.84
N VAL A 55 25.20 -15.88 -9.15
CA VAL A 55 26.64 -15.64 -8.94
C VAL A 55 27.37 -15.56 -10.29
N ALA A 56 27.23 -16.57 -11.17
CA ALA A 56 27.91 -16.61 -12.48
C ALA A 56 27.56 -15.39 -13.36
N THR A 57 26.32 -14.93 -13.31
CA THR A 57 25.84 -13.78 -14.10
C THR A 57 26.46 -12.47 -13.60
N HIS A 58 26.51 -12.26 -12.29
CA HIS A 58 26.79 -10.95 -11.70
C HIS A 58 28.22 -10.79 -11.18
N SER A 59 28.97 -11.90 -10.94
CA SER A 59 30.36 -11.81 -10.49
C SER A 59 31.30 -11.11 -11.49
N LYS A 60 30.95 -11.15 -12.78
CA LYS A 60 31.70 -10.41 -13.80
C LYS A 60 31.65 -8.89 -13.61
N THR A 61 30.51 -8.38 -13.09
CA THR A 61 30.31 -6.94 -12.87
C THR A 61 30.81 -6.48 -11.52
N TYR A 62 30.58 -7.27 -10.46
CA TYR A 62 30.86 -6.86 -9.08
C TYR A 62 32.12 -7.49 -8.49
N GLY A 63 32.66 -8.56 -9.10
CA GLY A 63 33.77 -9.36 -8.57
C GLY A 63 33.28 -10.55 -7.73
N GLU A 64 34.01 -11.67 -7.83
CA GLU A 64 33.66 -12.93 -7.14
C GLU A 64 33.64 -12.81 -5.62
N ALA A 65 34.43 -11.90 -5.05
CA ALA A 65 34.50 -11.67 -3.62
C ALA A 65 33.30 -10.89 -3.06
N LYS A 66 32.43 -10.31 -3.91
CA LYS A 66 31.29 -9.47 -3.50
C LYS A 66 29.98 -10.21 -3.42
N ILE A 67 29.84 -11.34 -4.14
CA ILE A 67 28.61 -12.16 -4.14
C ILE A 67 28.98 -13.57 -3.71
N LEU A 68 28.56 -13.94 -2.51
CA LEU A 68 28.93 -15.21 -1.89
C LEU A 68 27.71 -16.14 -1.83
N GLY A 69 27.64 -17.13 -2.71
CA GLY A 69 26.56 -18.13 -2.74
C GLY A 69 26.81 -19.26 -1.74
N ALA A 70 25.79 -19.67 -1.00
CA ALA A 70 25.84 -20.81 -0.08
C ALA A 70 24.77 -21.84 -0.44
N LYS A 71 25.07 -23.14 -0.23
CA LYS A 71 24.16 -24.25 -0.53
C LYS A 71 23.42 -24.74 0.73
N THR A 72 23.98 -24.49 1.93
CA THR A 72 23.37 -24.83 3.21
C THR A 72 23.22 -23.59 4.09
N TYR A 73 22.35 -23.63 5.11
CA TYR A 73 22.22 -22.54 6.07
C TYR A 73 23.49 -22.38 6.93
N GLU A 74 24.19 -23.49 7.23
CA GLU A 74 25.45 -23.49 7.98
C GLU A 74 26.56 -22.78 7.19
N ASP A 75 26.68 -23.04 5.91
CA ASP A 75 27.69 -22.37 5.07
C ASP A 75 27.30 -20.91 4.84
N PHE A 76 26.01 -20.62 4.68
CA PHE A 76 25.52 -19.26 4.59
C PHE A 76 25.86 -18.44 5.84
N ALA A 77 25.64 -18.99 7.03
CA ALA A 77 26.00 -18.33 8.29
C ALA A 77 27.50 -18.05 8.41
N LYS A 78 28.38 -18.99 7.96
CA LYS A 78 29.84 -18.79 7.98
C LYS A 78 30.32 -17.67 7.06
N LEU A 79 29.59 -17.38 5.99
CA LEU A 79 29.93 -16.29 5.07
C LEU A 79 29.69 -14.88 5.64
N LEU A 80 28.85 -14.76 6.66
CA LEU A 80 28.39 -13.49 7.21
C LEU A 80 29.29 -12.98 8.34
N CYS A 81 29.60 -11.68 8.34
CA CYS A 81 30.25 -10.99 9.45
C CYS A 81 29.33 -10.93 10.67
N LYS A 82 29.88 -11.18 11.87
CA LYS A 82 29.17 -11.03 13.14
C LYS A 82 29.10 -9.57 13.60
N PRO A 83 27.99 -9.13 14.19
CA PRO A 83 26.70 -9.81 14.26
C PRO A 83 26.07 -9.96 12.88
N ARG A 84 25.64 -11.17 12.57
CA ARG A 84 25.08 -11.50 11.25
C ARG A 84 23.74 -10.82 11.04
N LYS A 85 23.46 -10.36 9.83
CA LYS A 85 22.22 -9.67 9.44
C LYS A 85 21.63 -10.37 8.23
N VAL A 86 20.46 -10.95 8.40
CA VAL A 86 19.82 -11.78 7.36
C VAL A 86 18.44 -11.23 7.02
N LEU A 87 18.25 -10.83 5.75
CA LEU A 87 16.97 -10.40 5.20
C LEU A 87 16.28 -11.57 4.48
N ILE A 88 15.01 -11.81 4.82
CA ILE A 88 14.19 -12.88 4.25
C ILE A 88 13.25 -12.30 3.20
N LEU A 89 13.38 -12.69 1.94
CA LEU A 89 12.54 -12.26 0.81
C LEU A 89 11.89 -13.46 0.12
N VAL A 90 11.23 -14.31 0.89
CA VAL A 90 10.48 -15.47 0.39
C VAL A 90 8.96 -15.20 0.45
N PRO A 91 8.12 -16.03 -0.19
CA PRO A 91 6.66 -15.90 -0.06
C PRO A 91 6.21 -15.93 1.41
N ALA A 92 5.24 -15.08 1.74
CA ALA A 92 4.69 -14.98 3.10
C ALA A 92 4.03 -16.30 3.58
N GLY A 93 3.91 -16.47 4.88
CA GLY A 93 3.32 -17.64 5.53
C GLY A 93 4.35 -18.76 5.76
N LYS A 94 3.97 -20.00 5.51
CA LYS A 94 4.78 -21.20 5.79
C LYS A 94 6.22 -21.15 5.24
N PRO A 95 6.50 -20.64 4.03
CA PRO A 95 7.89 -20.49 3.56
C PRO A 95 8.73 -19.59 4.45
N THR A 96 8.18 -18.46 4.90
CA THR A 96 8.85 -17.55 5.84
C THR A 96 9.11 -18.24 7.18
N ASP A 97 8.12 -18.97 7.71
CA ASP A 97 8.24 -19.69 8.98
C ASP A 97 9.38 -20.73 8.93
N ALA A 98 9.43 -21.52 7.85
CA ALA A 98 10.48 -22.52 7.64
C ALA A 98 11.90 -21.91 7.56
N VAL A 99 12.03 -20.75 6.89
CA VAL A 99 13.31 -20.02 6.83
C VAL A 99 13.73 -19.54 8.23
N ILE A 100 12.79 -18.93 8.97
CA ILE A 100 13.07 -18.45 10.34
C ILE A 100 13.51 -19.60 11.24
N GLU A 101 12.83 -20.76 11.21
CA GLU A 101 13.21 -21.93 12.00
C GLU A 101 14.63 -22.42 11.68
N ASN A 102 15.04 -22.45 10.40
CA ASN A 102 16.39 -22.83 10.01
C ASN A 102 17.43 -21.80 10.48
N LEU A 103 17.14 -20.51 10.30
CA LEU A 103 18.03 -19.44 10.77
C LEU A 103 18.18 -19.45 12.30
N MET A 104 17.13 -19.76 13.06
CA MET A 104 17.20 -19.89 14.52
C MET A 104 18.12 -21.01 14.98
N ARG A 105 18.31 -22.06 14.16
CA ARG A 105 19.23 -23.18 14.46
C ARG A 105 20.68 -22.85 14.13
N THR A 106 20.91 -21.95 13.18
CA THR A 106 22.26 -21.70 12.60
C THR A 106 22.89 -20.37 13.02
N LEU A 107 22.07 -19.40 13.43
CA LEU A 107 22.53 -18.09 13.86
C LEU A 107 22.75 -18.01 15.37
N ASP A 108 23.65 -17.12 15.82
CA ASP A 108 23.95 -16.86 17.22
C ASP A 108 22.94 -15.86 17.85
N GLU A 109 22.99 -15.65 19.17
CA GLU A 109 22.05 -14.79 19.92
C GLU A 109 22.04 -13.31 19.46
N ASN A 110 23.23 -12.79 19.09
CA ASN A 110 23.37 -11.39 18.68
C ASN A 110 23.08 -11.15 17.19
N ASP A 111 22.84 -12.21 16.43
CA ASP A 111 22.51 -12.11 15.00
C ASP A 111 21.08 -11.63 14.79
N VAL A 112 20.82 -10.95 13.69
CA VAL A 112 19.53 -10.32 13.38
C VAL A 112 18.84 -11.04 12.23
N ILE A 113 17.62 -11.51 12.47
CA ILE A 113 16.70 -12.04 11.48
C ILE A 113 15.72 -10.93 11.08
N VAL A 114 15.65 -10.60 9.80
CA VAL A 114 14.73 -9.56 9.27
C VAL A 114 13.73 -10.19 8.31
N ASP A 115 12.46 -10.25 8.72
CA ASP A 115 11.36 -10.65 7.82
C ASP A 115 10.96 -9.47 6.95
N THR A 116 11.28 -9.54 5.66
CA THR A 116 10.95 -8.50 4.68
C THR A 116 9.84 -8.91 3.71
N GLY A 117 9.17 -10.03 3.97
CA GLY A 117 8.04 -10.51 3.18
C GLY A 117 6.78 -9.63 3.32
N ASN A 118 5.85 -9.78 2.38
CA ASN A 118 4.50 -9.18 2.53
C ASN A 118 3.68 -9.99 3.56
N SER A 119 4.19 -10.11 4.78
CA SER A 119 3.57 -10.86 5.87
C SER A 119 2.39 -10.08 6.47
N HIS A 120 1.38 -10.79 6.95
CA HIS A 120 0.36 -10.19 7.79
C HIS A 120 0.99 -9.71 9.11
N PHE A 121 0.68 -8.50 9.57
CA PHE A 121 1.33 -7.91 10.74
C PHE A 121 1.17 -8.75 12.03
N LYS A 122 0.03 -9.44 12.19
CA LYS A 122 -0.20 -10.36 13.33
C LYS A 122 0.75 -11.56 13.30
N ASP A 123 1.04 -12.09 12.09
CA ASP A 123 1.99 -13.20 11.96
C ASP A 123 3.42 -12.71 12.22
N GLN A 124 3.75 -11.50 11.74
CA GLN A 124 5.06 -10.90 11.99
C GLN A 124 5.26 -10.60 13.48
N SER A 125 4.24 -10.12 14.21
CA SER A 125 4.29 -9.95 15.66
C SER A 125 4.53 -11.28 16.39
N LYS A 126 3.81 -12.35 16.00
CA LYS A 126 4.02 -13.71 16.58
C LYS A 126 5.43 -14.24 16.31
N ARG A 127 5.97 -14.00 15.10
CA ARG A 127 7.35 -14.37 14.76
C ARG A 127 8.35 -13.62 15.65
N ALA A 128 8.15 -12.32 15.87
CA ALA A 128 8.97 -11.52 16.76
C ALA A 128 8.97 -12.12 18.18
N GLU A 129 7.78 -12.37 18.75
CA GLU A 129 7.65 -12.98 20.08
C GLU A 129 8.34 -14.35 20.16
N MET A 130 8.16 -15.21 19.16
CA MET A 130 8.76 -16.55 19.11
C MET A 130 10.29 -16.49 19.03
N VAL A 131 10.85 -15.63 18.19
CA VAL A 131 12.29 -15.50 17.97
C VAL A 131 12.95 -14.87 19.20
N GLU A 132 12.33 -13.84 19.77
CA GLU A 132 12.82 -13.15 20.97
C GLU A 132 12.74 -14.04 22.22
N ALA A 133 11.69 -14.85 22.37
CA ALA A 133 11.57 -15.85 23.44
C ALA A 133 12.68 -16.93 23.39
N ALA A 134 13.21 -17.20 22.20
CA ALA A 134 14.36 -18.08 21.99
C ALA A 134 15.73 -17.37 22.17
N GLY A 135 15.73 -16.13 22.67
CA GLY A 135 16.96 -15.35 22.90
C GLY A 135 17.60 -14.81 21.62
N LYS A 136 16.86 -14.76 20.51
CA LYS A 136 17.33 -14.23 19.21
C LYS A 136 16.77 -12.84 18.94
N ARG A 137 17.28 -12.18 17.92
CA ARG A 137 16.92 -10.81 17.55
C ARG A 137 16.12 -10.81 16.25
N PHE A 138 14.95 -10.18 16.26
CA PHE A 138 14.04 -10.15 15.12
C PHE A 138 13.58 -8.73 14.79
N LEU A 139 13.50 -8.43 13.49
CA LEU A 139 12.91 -7.19 12.98
C LEU A 139 11.96 -7.52 11.83
N GLY A 140 10.75 -7.02 11.90
CA GLY A 140 9.84 -7.03 10.76
C GLY A 140 10.06 -5.80 9.88
N MET A 141 10.04 -5.95 8.54
CA MET A 141 10.29 -4.81 7.66
C MET A 141 9.51 -4.93 6.35
N GLY A 142 8.51 -4.07 6.16
CA GLY A 142 7.84 -3.94 4.87
C GLY A 142 8.76 -3.29 3.83
N ILE A 143 8.63 -3.71 2.57
CA ILE A 143 9.36 -3.13 1.43
C ILE A 143 8.36 -2.72 0.34
N SER A 144 8.53 -1.53 -0.24
CA SER A 144 7.73 -1.02 -1.35
C SER A 144 8.60 -0.71 -2.57
N GLY A 145 7.95 -0.59 -3.76
CA GLY A 145 8.62 -0.21 -5.01
C GLY A 145 8.68 -1.31 -6.08
N GLY A 146 8.22 -2.52 -5.78
CA GLY A 146 8.31 -3.66 -6.71
C GLY A 146 9.75 -4.02 -7.08
N ALA A 147 9.93 -4.80 -8.14
CA ALA A 147 11.26 -5.25 -8.58
C ALA A 147 12.16 -4.08 -9.00
N GLU A 148 11.62 -3.11 -9.70
CA GLU A 148 12.36 -1.92 -10.13
C GLU A 148 12.78 -1.05 -8.95
N GLY A 149 11.87 -0.81 -8.00
CA GLY A 149 12.19 -0.09 -6.77
C GLY A 149 13.24 -0.84 -5.94
N ALA A 150 13.13 -2.16 -5.79
CA ALA A 150 14.12 -2.97 -5.10
C ALA A 150 15.52 -2.80 -5.73
N ARG A 151 15.60 -2.67 -7.07
CA ARG A 151 16.85 -2.47 -7.81
C ARG A 151 17.41 -1.05 -7.67
N LYS A 152 16.57 -0.05 -7.74
CA LYS A 152 16.97 1.37 -7.79
C LYS A 152 16.96 2.08 -6.44
N GLY A 153 16.24 1.55 -5.48
CA GLY A 153 16.03 2.08 -4.12
C GLY A 153 14.57 1.95 -3.72
N PRO A 154 14.22 1.00 -2.84
CA PRO A 154 12.86 0.87 -2.32
C PRO A 154 12.62 1.81 -1.13
N ALA A 155 11.34 1.98 -0.77
CA ALA A 155 10.98 2.48 0.54
C ALA A 155 10.90 1.33 1.55
N PHE A 156 11.43 1.54 2.76
CA PHE A 156 11.45 0.53 3.83
C PHE A 156 10.64 0.97 5.04
N PHE A 157 9.96 -0.01 5.65
CA PHE A 157 9.09 0.18 6.81
C PHE A 157 9.50 -0.81 7.94
N PRO A 158 10.59 -0.55 8.66
CA PRO A 158 10.99 -1.40 9.79
C PRO A 158 10.03 -1.26 10.97
N GLY A 159 9.79 -2.37 11.66
CA GLY A 159 9.04 -2.46 12.91
C GLY A 159 9.68 -3.47 13.85
N GLY A 160 9.83 -3.12 15.13
CA GLY A 160 10.49 -3.95 16.14
C GLY A 160 11.21 -3.14 17.20
N THR A 161 12.29 -3.66 17.73
CA THR A 161 13.08 -3.01 18.78
C THR A 161 14.12 -2.05 18.21
N LEU A 162 14.21 -0.84 18.77
CA LEU A 162 15.09 0.22 18.27
C LEU A 162 16.58 -0.20 18.21
N SER A 163 17.07 -0.94 19.22
CA SER A 163 18.46 -1.41 19.24
C SER A 163 18.77 -2.37 18.09
N ILE A 164 17.80 -3.16 17.65
CA ILE A 164 17.95 -4.05 16.49
C ILE A 164 17.96 -3.23 15.19
N TRP A 165 17.10 -2.21 15.13
CA TRP A 165 17.07 -1.29 13.99
C TRP A 165 18.42 -0.59 13.78
N GLU A 166 19.04 -0.05 14.83
CA GLU A 166 20.32 0.67 14.73
C GLU A 166 21.44 -0.21 14.11
N ASP A 167 21.42 -1.52 14.31
CA ASP A 167 22.41 -2.44 13.73
C ASP A 167 22.26 -2.64 12.22
N ILE A 168 21.01 -2.60 11.70
CA ILE A 168 20.74 -2.82 10.28
C ILE A 168 20.57 -1.52 9.49
N LYS A 169 20.29 -0.43 10.18
CA LYS A 169 20.01 0.89 9.62
C LYS A 169 21.02 1.35 8.58
N PRO A 170 22.36 1.26 8.78
CA PRO A 170 23.32 1.72 7.78
C PRO A 170 23.17 1.02 6.42
N ILE A 171 22.84 -0.27 6.42
CA ILE A 171 22.64 -1.05 5.20
C ILE A 171 21.33 -0.66 4.52
N VAL A 172 20.25 -0.55 5.31
CA VAL A 172 18.92 -0.26 4.80
C VAL A 172 18.82 1.18 4.30
N GLU A 173 19.38 2.17 5.01
CA GLU A 173 19.43 3.57 4.57
C GLU A 173 20.26 3.77 3.29
N ALA A 174 21.35 3.01 3.14
CA ALA A 174 22.15 3.06 1.92
C ALA A 174 21.39 2.49 0.71
N ALA A 175 20.62 1.41 0.91
CA ALA A 175 19.82 0.76 -0.14
C ALA A 175 18.52 1.51 -0.45
N ALA A 176 18.00 2.32 0.48
CA ALA A 176 16.74 3.03 0.33
C ALA A 176 16.79 4.11 -0.77
N ALA A 177 15.63 4.36 -1.39
CA ALA A 177 15.45 5.55 -2.22
C ALA A 177 15.77 6.81 -1.44
N LYS A 178 16.20 7.85 -2.14
CA LYS A 178 16.38 9.19 -1.57
C LYS A 178 15.25 10.09 -2.06
N ALA A 179 14.57 10.76 -1.14
CA ALA A 179 13.63 11.81 -1.47
C ALA A 179 14.37 13.02 -2.06
N SER A 180 13.63 13.99 -2.61
CA SER A 180 14.20 15.20 -3.22
C SER A 180 15.09 16.03 -2.28
N ASP A 181 14.86 15.91 -0.97
CA ASP A 181 15.67 16.57 0.08
C ASP A 181 16.88 15.73 0.52
N GLY A 182 17.18 14.62 -0.17
CA GLY A 182 18.31 13.72 0.10
C GLY A 182 18.09 12.73 1.25
N ARG A 183 17.01 12.83 2.00
CA ARG A 183 16.70 11.89 3.10
C ARG A 183 16.34 10.50 2.57
N PRO A 184 16.83 9.40 3.20
CA PRO A 184 16.44 8.07 2.82
C PRO A 184 14.96 7.81 3.12
N CYS A 185 14.28 7.14 2.20
CA CYS A 185 12.88 6.74 2.37
C CYS A 185 12.79 5.49 3.24
N VAL A 186 13.10 5.67 4.51
CA VAL A 186 12.99 4.65 5.56
C VAL A 186 12.70 5.32 6.90
N THR A 187 11.79 4.74 7.66
CA THR A 187 11.45 5.22 9.02
C THR A 187 11.03 4.04 9.87
N MET A 188 11.58 3.95 11.09
CA MET A 188 11.09 3.03 12.10
C MET A 188 9.61 3.31 12.38
N CYS A 189 8.76 2.33 12.09
CA CYS A 189 7.30 2.51 12.15
C CYS A 189 6.75 2.37 13.56
N GLY A 190 7.32 1.48 14.36
CA GLY A 190 6.86 1.15 15.70
C GLY A 190 7.35 -0.22 16.15
N ARG A 191 6.61 -0.91 17.02
CA ARG A 191 6.98 -2.20 17.58
C ARG A 191 6.43 -3.39 16.80
N GLY A 192 7.03 -4.57 17.01
CA GLY A 192 6.55 -5.86 16.49
C GLY A 192 6.23 -5.81 15.01
N GLY A 193 5.01 -6.12 14.63
CA GLY A 193 4.52 -6.11 13.24
C GLY A 193 4.18 -4.74 12.67
N ALA A 194 4.59 -3.62 13.30
CA ALA A 194 4.27 -2.26 12.85
C ALA A 194 4.67 -2.00 11.39
N GLY A 195 5.85 -2.49 10.98
CA GLY A 195 6.33 -2.33 9.61
C GLY A 195 5.42 -3.02 8.58
N SER A 196 5.02 -4.26 8.84
CA SER A 196 4.05 -4.96 7.99
C SER A 196 2.66 -4.35 8.04
N CYS A 197 2.22 -3.81 9.19
CA CYS A 197 0.96 -3.08 9.30
C CYS A 197 0.94 -1.86 8.38
N VAL A 198 1.98 -1.02 8.46
CA VAL A 198 2.13 0.14 7.57
C VAL A 198 2.17 -0.29 6.10
N LYS A 199 2.94 -1.34 5.76
CA LYS A 199 3.01 -1.83 4.39
C LYS A 199 1.70 -2.43 3.90
N MET A 200 0.94 -3.11 4.75
CA MET A 200 -0.39 -3.66 4.43
C MET A 200 -1.37 -2.53 4.07
N TYR A 201 -1.40 -1.46 4.85
CA TYR A 201 -2.26 -0.30 4.57
C TYR A 201 -1.74 0.55 3.40
N HIS A 202 -0.42 0.65 3.22
CA HIS A 202 0.14 1.19 1.98
C HIS A 202 -0.41 0.45 0.76
N ASN A 203 -0.44 -0.88 0.78
CA ASN A 203 -1.00 -1.66 -0.32
C ASN A 203 -2.52 -1.45 -0.48
N ALA A 204 -3.26 -1.22 0.60
CA ALA A 204 -4.68 -0.85 0.52
C ALA A 204 -4.88 0.48 -0.20
N GLY A 205 -4.08 1.49 0.15
CA GLY A 205 -4.05 2.79 -0.56
C GLY A 205 -3.67 2.62 -2.03
N GLU A 206 -2.66 1.80 -2.33
CA GLU A 206 -2.27 1.43 -3.69
C GLU A 206 -3.45 0.88 -4.49
N TYR A 207 -4.23 -0.07 -3.94
CA TYR A 207 -5.39 -0.64 -4.62
C TYR A 207 -6.43 0.44 -4.94
N ALA A 208 -6.73 1.31 -3.99
CA ALA A 208 -7.72 2.37 -4.17
C ALA A 208 -7.25 3.41 -5.21
N VAL A 209 -6.00 3.87 -5.13
CA VAL A 209 -5.47 4.88 -6.05
C VAL A 209 -5.36 4.33 -7.47
N LEU A 210 -4.88 3.07 -7.65
CA LEU A 210 -4.89 2.41 -8.96
C LEU A 210 -6.29 2.34 -9.55
N GLN A 211 -7.29 1.94 -8.75
CA GLN A 211 -8.66 1.82 -9.21
C GLN A 211 -9.28 3.18 -9.55
N ILE A 212 -8.98 4.24 -8.79
CA ILE A 212 -9.44 5.61 -9.09
C ILE A 212 -8.89 6.08 -10.45
N TRP A 213 -7.61 5.87 -10.72
CA TRP A 213 -7.02 6.21 -12.02
C TRP A 213 -7.60 5.38 -13.16
N ALA A 214 -7.86 4.07 -12.91
CA ALA A 214 -8.50 3.21 -13.89
C ALA A 214 -9.95 3.64 -14.17
N GLU A 215 -10.72 4.05 -13.16
CA GLU A 215 -12.07 4.58 -13.30
C GLU A 215 -12.07 5.91 -14.06
N ALA A 216 -11.10 6.80 -13.79
CA ALA A 216 -10.93 8.04 -14.55
C ALA A 216 -10.59 7.77 -16.02
N PHE A 217 -9.66 6.85 -16.29
CA PHE A 217 -9.33 6.43 -17.65
C PHE A 217 -10.56 5.86 -18.38
N ALA A 218 -11.28 4.92 -17.76
CA ALA A 218 -12.48 4.31 -18.34
C ALA A 218 -13.55 5.35 -18.63
N THR A 219 -13.72 6.33 -17.75
CA THR A 219 -14.65 7.45 -17.92
C THR A 219 -14.29 8.32 -19.13
N LEU A 220 -13.03 8.71 -19.27
CA LEU A 220 -12.57 9.50 -20.43
C LEU A 220 -12.75 8.72 -21.73
N ARG A 221 -12.46 7.43 -21.71
CA ARG A 221 -12.67 6.55 -22.84
C ARG A 221 -14.15 6.37 -23.19
N GLY A 222 -15.02 6.25 -22.18
CA GLY A 222 -16.48 6.22 -22.33
C GLY A 222 -17.03 7.48 -23.00
N PHE A 223 -16.34 8.60 -22.91
CA PHE A 223 -16.63 9.83 -23.68
C PHE A 223 -16.09 9.84 -25.10
N GLY A 224 -15.48 8.75 -25.54
CA GLY A 224 -14.95 8.62 -26.89
C GLY A 224 -13.56 9.21 -27.09
N LEU A 225 -12.80 9.51 -26.02
CA LEU A 225 -11.41 9.91 -26.13
C LEU A 225 -10.54 8.69 -26.43
N ASP A 226 -9.65 8.81 -27.40
CA ASP A 226 -8.62 7.81 -27.65
C ASP A 226 -7.43 7.94 -26.63
N GLY A 227 -6.47 7.03 -26.74
CA GLY A 227 -5.35 6.99 -25.80
C GLY A 227 -4.49 8.27 -25.81
N GLU A 228 -4.27 8.88 -26.97
CA GLU A 228 -3.47 10.12 -27.10
C GLU A 228 -4.21 11.33 -26.51
N GLN A 229 -5.53 11.41 -26.73
CA GLN A 229 -6.37 12.45 -26.14
C GLN A 229 -6.44 12.29 -24.61
N ILE A 230 -6.53 11.05 -24.10
CA ILE A 230 -6.46 10.78 -22.65
C ILE A 230 -5.10 11.20 -22.09
N GLN A 231 -4.00 10.90 -22.79
CA GLN A 231 -2.67 11.39 -22.39
C GLN A 231 -2.63 12.93 -22.32
N GLY A 232 -3.25 13.63 -23.26
CA GLY A 232 -3.37 15.09 -23.21
C GLY A 232 -4.06 15.60 -21.95
N VAL A 233 -5.17 14.96 -21.53
CA VAL A 233 -5.88 15.26 -20.28
C VAL A 233 -5.00 14.98 -19.07
N LEU A 234 -4.41 13.79 -18.98
CA LEU A 234 -3.55 13.39 -17.86
C LEU A 234 -2.33 14.30 -17.72
N ASN A 235 -1.73 14.74 -18.86
CA ASN A 235 -0.62 15.68 -18.84
C ASN A 235 -1.05 17.05 -18.30
N SER A 236 -2.21 17.56 -18.70
CA SER A 236 -2.75 18.81 -18.14
C SER A 236 -2.95 18.74 -16.62
N TRP A 237 -3.39 17.60 -16.11
CA TRP A 237 -3.52 17.36 -14.66
C TRP A 237 -2.18 17.24 -13.95
N ARG A 238 -1.16 16.66 -14.61
CA ARG A 238 0.23 16.62 -14.10
C ARG A 238 0.79 18.03 -13.96
N GLU A 239 0.60 18.90 -14.95
CA GLU A 239 1.09 20.28 -14.95
C GLU A 239 0.48 21.16 -13.86
N ARG A 240 -0.76 20.87 -13.42
CA ARG A 240 -1.37 21.51 -12.24
C ARG A 240 -0.65 21.18 -10.93
N GLY A 241 0.16 20.12 -10.90
CA GLY A 241 1.02 19.74 -9.79
C GLY A 241 0.33 18.93 -8.68
N ALA A 242 -0.90 19.24 -8.29
CA ALA A 242 -1.54 18.64 -7.11
C ALA A 242 -1.82 17.13 -7.25
N LEU A 243 -2.06 16.62 -8.47
CA LEU A 243 -2.20 15.20 -8.79
C LEU A 243 -0.91 14.56 -9.31
N ALA A 244 0.19 15.31 -9.42
CA ALA A 244 1.46 14.78 -9.89
C ALA A 244 1.90 13.60 -9.00
N SER A 245 2.03 12.43 -9.60
CA SER A 245 2.29 11.18 -8.88
C SER A 245 2.77 10.09 -9.82
N TYR A 246 3.48 9.10 -9.28
CA TYR A 246 3.87 7.91 -10.03
C TYR A 246 2.66 7.17 -10.64
N MET A 247 1.53 7.14 -9.92
CA MET A 247 0.30 6.51 -10.41
C MET A 247 -0.28 7.24 -11.63
N LEU A 248 -0.21 8.57 -11.66
CA LEU A 248 -0.58 9.33 -12.84
C LEU A 248 0.36 9.03 -14.00
N ASP A 249 1.67 8.96 -13.74
CA ASP A 249 2.67 8.70 -14.77
C ASP A 249 2.48 7.33 -15.42
N ILE A 250 2.27 6.26 -14.63
CA ILE A 250 2.02 4.93 -15.21
C ILE A 250 0.66 4.86 -15.93
N THR A 251 -0.36 5.60 -15.48
CA THR A 251 -1.65 5.68 -16.18
C THR A 251 -1.50 6.39 -17.53
N TYR A 252 -0.68 7.44 -17.58
CA TYR A 252 -0.30 8.12 -18.81
C TYR A 252 0.40 7.16 -19.80
N GLU A 253 1.36 6.37 -19.34
CA GLU A 253 2.05 5.38 -20.18
C GLU A 253 1.06 4.30 -20.68
N VAL A 254 0.18 3.79 -19.82
CA VAL A 254 -0.85 2.82 -20.20
C VAL A 254 -1.79 3.39 -21.27
N ALA A 255 -2.16 4.67 -21.13
CA ALA A 255 -3.08 5.32 -22.08
C ALA A 255 -2.51 5.39 -23.50
N GLY A 256 -1.22 5.68 -23.65
CA GLY A 256 -0.56 5.83 -24.95
C GLY A 256 0.08 4.57 -25.51
N GLN A 257 0.14 3.47 -24.74
CA GLN A 257 0.82 2.26 -25.17
C GLN A 257 0.10 1.60 -26.34
N ARG A 258 0.77 1.55 -27.50
CA ARG A 258 0.28 0.82 -28.69
C ARG A 258 0.53 -0.68 -28.52
N ASP A 259 -0.37 -1.49 -29.07
CA ASP A 259 -0.19 -2.93 -29.12
C ASP A 259 0.80 -3.28 -30.25
N ALA A 260 1.94 -3.87 -29.88
CA ALA A 260 2.98 -4.25 -30.85
C ALA A 260 2.56 -5.39 -31.78
N ASP A 261 1.56 -6.20 -31.37
CA ASP A 261 1.02 -7.34 -32.15
C ASP A 261 -0.15 -6.92 -33.04
N ALA A 262 -0.72 -5.71 -32.85
CA ALA A 262 -1.82 -5.21 -33.67
C ALA A 262 -1.32 -4.56 -34.97
N THR A 263 -2.03 -4.85 -36.07
CA THR A 263 -1.70 -4.29 -37.39
C THR A 263 -2.46 -3.01 -37.73
N ASP A 264 -3.48 -2.66 -36.94
CA ASP A 264 -4.36 -1.50 -37.12
C ASP A 264 -3.97 -0.29 -36.27
N GLY A 265 -2.90 -0.40 -35.47
CA GLY A 265 -2.41 0.66 -34.60
C GLY A 265 -3.25 0.86 -33.33
N SER A 266 -4.05 -0.13 -32.94
CA SER A 266 -4.85 -0.08 -31.72
C SER A 266 -3.99 0.00 -30.44
N PHE A 267 -4.60 0.46 -29.35
CA PHE A 267 -3.90 0.57 -28.05
C PHE A 267 -3.91 -0.79 -27.32
N LEU A 268 -2.83 -1.10 -26.61
CA LEU A 268 -2.68 -2.35 -25.86
C LEU A 268 -3.83 -2.62 -24.89
N VAL A 269 -4.38 -1.58 -24.27
CA VAL A 269 -5.51 -1.69 -23.34
C VAL A 269 -6.76 -2.29 -24.02
N GLU A 270 -6.92 -2.17 -25.31
CA GLU A 270 -8.07 -2.71 -26.06
C GLU A 270 -8.03 -4.23 -26.21
N HIS A 271 -6.83 -4.80 -26.12
CA HIS A 271 -6.56 -6.23 -26.24
C HIS A 271 -6.22 -6.89 -24.91
N THR A 272 -6.18 -6.09 -23.81
CA THR A 272 -5.89 -6.60 -22.48
C THR A 272 -7.12 -7.23 -21.84
N ALA A 273 -6.97 -8.45 -21.28
CA ALA A 273 -8.06 -9.08 -20.53
C ALA A 273 -8.39 -8.31 -19.26
N ASP A 274 -9.68 -8.11 -19.02
CA ASP A 274 -10.23 -7.36 -17.89
C ASP A 274 -10.28 -8.20 -16.58
N MET A 275 -9.15 -8.84 -16.24
CA MET A 275 -8.99 -9.70 -15.06
C MET A 275 -7.78 -9.25 -14.24
N ILE A 276 -7.98 -8.91 -12.96
CA ILE A 276 -6.95 -8.32 -12.11
C ILE A 276 -6.58 -9.28 -10.97
N GLY A 277 -5.34 -9.80 -10.98
CA GLY A 277 -4.83 -10.65 -9.90
C GLY A 277 -4.69 -9.90 -8.56
N SER A 278 -4.68 -10.66 -7.46
CA SER A 278 -4.50 -10.14 -6.11
C SER A 278 -3.59 -11.07 -5.29
N LYS A 279 -2.75 -10.47 -4.42
CA LYS A 279 -1.86 -11.20 -3.49
C LYS A 279 -2.41 -11.25 -2.05
N GLY A 280 -3.65 -10.79 -1.81
CA GLY A 280 -4.34 -10.88 -0.51
C GLY A 280 -4.17 -9.69 0.43
N THR A 281 -3.13 -8.88 0.32
CA THR A 281 -2.85 -7.76 1.24
C THR A 281 -3.97 -6.70 1.30
N GLY A 282 -4.62 -6.40 0.17
CA GLY A 282 -5.77 -5.50 0.13
C GLY A 282 -6.98 -6.05 0.91
N LEU A 283 -7.25 -7.36 0.78
CA LEU A 283 -8.32 -8.01 1.54
C LEU A 283 -8.04 -7.97 3.05
N TRP A 284 -6.83 -8.31 3.47
CA TRP A 284 -6.46 -8.28 4.90
C TRP A 284 -6.63 -6.89 5.51
N SER A 285 -6.25 -5.82 4.79
CA SER A 285 -6.38 -4.46 5.30
C SER A 285 -7.84 -4.07 5.53
N VAL A 286 -8.75 -4.47 4.64
CA VAL A 286 -10.19 -4.23 4.79
C VAL A 286 -10.76 -5.04 5.96
N GLN A 287 -10.44 -6.32 6.05
CA GLN A 287 -10.89 -7.18 7.16
C GLN A 287 -10.46 -6.63 8.51
N VAL A 288 -9.18 -6.28 8.66
CA VAL A 288 -8.65 -5.73 9.90
C VAL A 288 -9.26 -4.36 10.24
N ALA A 289 -9.48 -3.49 9.25
CA ALA A 289 -10.17 -2.21 9.47
C ALA A 289 -11.59 -2.41 10.01
N LEU A 290 -12.34 -3.36 9.44
CA LEU A 290 -13.69 -3.69 9.89
C LEU A 290 -13.69 -4.33 11.28
N ASP A 291 -12.74 -5.21 11.58
CA ASP A 291 -12.55 -5.77 12.92
C ASP A 291 -12.30 -4.67 13.97
N CYS A 292 -11.57 -3.61 13.59
CA CYS A 292 -11.32 -2.44 14.43
C CYS A 292 -12.46 -1.38 14.37
N GLY A 293 -13.57 -1.68 13.71
CA GLY A 293 -14.72 -0.77 13.61
C GLY A 293 -14.50 0.47 12.75
N VAL A 294 -13.54 0.45 11.83
CA VAL A 294 -13.22 1.60 10.95
C VAL A 294 -13.90 1.46 9.59
N PRO A 295 -14.70 2.45 9.17
CA PRO A 295 -15.30 2.46 7.85
C PRO A 295 -14.27 2.78 6.77
N VAL A 296 -14.06 1.86 5.83
CA VAL A 296 -13.10 1.99 4.72
C VAL A 296 -13.75 1.69 3.36
N PRO A 297 -14.87 2.37 2.99
CA PRO A 297 -15.63 2.00 1.80
C PRO A 297 -14.83 2.11 0.50
N SER A 298 -13.95 3.11 0.34
CA SER A 298 -13.12 3.24 -0.88
C SER A 298 -12.10 2.12 -0.99
N LEU A 299 -11.43 1.76 0.11
CA LEU A 299 -10.48 0.66 0.14
C LEU A 299 -11.17 -0.69 -0.11
N ALA A 300 -12.34 -0.89 0.50
CA ALA A 300 -13.15 -2.09 0.32
C ALA A 300 -13.62 -2.22 -1.14
N GLN A 301 -14.10 -1.13 -1.73
CA GLN A 301 -14.56 -1.14 -3.12
C GLN A 301 -13.44 -1.46 -4.11
N ALA A 302 -12.22 -1.01 -3.88
CA ALA A 302 -11.07 -1.36 -4.70
C ALA A 302 -10.76 -2.89 -4.65
N VAL A 303 -10.93 -3.52 -3.50
CA VAL A 303 -10.82 -4.99 -3.37
C VAL A 303 -11.95 -5.69 -4.12
N LEU A 304 -13.19 -5.22 -3.96
CA LEU A 304 -14.36 -5.77 -4.64
C LEU A 304 -14.26 -5.64 -6.17
N ALA A 305 -13.74 -4.51 -6.68
CA ALA A 305 -13.50 -4.32 -8.12
C ALA A 305 -12.58 -5.41 -8.69
N ARG A 306 -11.49 -5.75 -7.99
CA ARG A 306 -10.61 -6.86 -8.40
C ARG A 306 -11.32 -8.21 -8.35
N GLN A 307 -12.11 -8.49 -7.31
CA GLN A 307 -12.88 -9.73 -7.21
C GLN A 307 -13.92 -9.84 -8.31
N MET A 308 -14.67 -8.76 -8.60
CA MET A 308 -15.63 -8.72 -9.71
C MET A 308 -14.96 -8.88 -11.07
N SER A 309 -13.73 -8.41 -11.26
CA SER A 309 -12.98 -8.62 -12.49
C SER A 309 -12.70 -10.11 -12.74
N MET A 310 -12.45 -10.89 -11.69
CA MET A 310 -12.09 -12.31 -11.79
C MET A 310 -13.26 -13.22 -12.14
N VAL A 311 -14.51 -12.80 -11.93
CA VAL A 311 -15.71 -13.57 -12.34
C VAL A 311 -16.13 -13.26 -13.78
N ARG A 312 -15.17 -13.05 -14.67
CA ARG A 312 -15.40 -12.69 -16.08
C ARG A 312 -16.37 -13.58 -16.83
N PRO A 313 -16.32 -14.92 -16.73
CA PRO A 313 -17.29 -15.79 -17.41
C PRO A 313 -18.73 -15.48 -17.02
N GLU A 314 -19.00 -15.26 -15.73
CA GLU A 314 -20.32 -14.90 -15.22
C GLU A 314 -20.75 -13.51 -15.72
N ARG A 315 -19.84 -12.52 -15.68
CA ARG A 315 -20.13 -11.16 -16.19
C ARG A 315 -20.49 -11.18 -17.67
N VAL A 316 -19.78 -11.96 -18.48
CA VAL A 316 -20.06 -12.09 -19.92
C VAL A 316 -21.41 -12.76 -20.16
N ASP A 317 -21.78 -13.81 -19.40
CA ASP A 317 -23.09 -14.44 -19.52
C ASP A 317 -24.22 -13.50 -19.08
N ASN A 318 -24.03 -12.79 -17.97
CA ASN A 318 -24.98 -11.78 -17.50
C ASN A 318 -25.15 -10.64 -18.53
N CYS A 319 -24.07 -10.16 -19.12
CA CYS A 319 -24.12 -9.14 -20.17
C CYS A 319 -25.01 -9.61 -21.35
N ARG A 320 -24.78 -10.82 -21.86
CA ARG A 320 -25.58 -11.36 -22.99
C ARG A 320 -27.07 -11.45 -22.68
N ARG A 321 -27.43 -11.73 -21.43
CA ARG A 321 -28.83 -11.93 -21.00
C ARG A 321 -29.53 -10.63 -20.63
N LEU A 322 -28.79 -9.68 -20.04
CA LEU A 322 -29.35 -8.50 -19.37
C LEU A 322 -29.02 -7.19 -20.07
N GLN A 323 -28.20 -7.19 -21.13
CA GLN A 323 -27.72 -5.99 -21.80
C GLN A 323 -28.86 -5.04 -22.16
N SER A 324 -29.91 -5.54 -22.80
CA SER A 324 -31.07 -4.74 -23.21
C SER A 324 -31.86 -4.12 -22.05
N VAL A 325 -31.62 -4.57 -20.81
CA VAL A 325 -32.31 -4.08 -19.60
C VAL A 325 -31.46 -3.08 -18.82
N VAL A 326 -30.12 -3.25 -18.84
CA VAL A 326 -29.19 -2.47 -17.99
C VAL A 326 -28.28 -1.54 -18.77
N GLU A 327 -28.27 -1.61 -20.10
CA GLU A 327 -27.43 -0.77 -20.93
C GLU A 327 -27.89 0.68 -20.89
N ALA A 328 -27.02 1.53 -20.39
CA ALA A 328 -27.20 2.98 -20.43
C ALA A 328 -25.82 3.56 -20.82
N PRO A 329 -25.53 3.76 -22.11
CA PRO A 329 -24.24 4.27 -22.54
C PRO A 329 -24.00 5.67 -22.00
N LEU A 330 -22.78 5.91 -21.57
CA LEU A 330 -22.37 7.23 -21.11
C LEU A 330 -22.52 8.22 -22.29
N ALA A 331 -23.37 9.24 -22.11
CA ALA A 331 -23.61 10.21 -23.15
C ALA A 331 -22.35 11.04 -23.43
N ALA A 332 -21.91 11.08 -24.70
CA ALA A 332 -20.83 11.95 -25.10
C ALA A 332 -21.21 13.42 -24.84
N PRO A 333 -20.25 14.28 -24.48
CA PRO A 333 -20.48 15.71 -24.31
C PRO A 333 -21.04 16.32 -25.59
N ALA A 334 -22.07 17.17 -25.47
CA ALA A 334 -22.73 17.80 -26.62
C ALA A 334 -21.92 18.97 -27.21
N SER A 335 -20.94 19.50 -26.46
CA SER A 335 -20.04 20.57 -26.90
C SER A 335 -18.67 20.47 -26.26
N ASP A 336 -17.70 21.22 -26.77
CA ASP A 336 -16.35 21.30 -26.19
C ASP A 336 -16.39 21.92 -24.79
N GLU A 337 -17.23 22.91 -24.55
CA GLU A 337 -17.39 23.51 -23.21
C GLU A 337 -17.96 22.48 -22.20
N GLU A 338 -18.86 21.62 -22.64
CA GLU A 338 -19.37 20.54 -21.78
C GLU A 338 -18.27 19.51 -21.49
N ARG A 339 -17.45 19.20 -22.48
CA ARG A 339 -16.29 18.31 -22.31
C ARG A 339 -15.28 18.88 -21.33
N GLU A 340 -14.88 20.14 -21.50
CA GLU A 340 -13.95 20.82 -20.60
C GLU A 340 -14.47 20.86 -19.16
N ARG A 341 -15.75 21.21 -18.99
CA ARG A 341 -16.38 21.19 -17.66
C ARG A 341 -16.32 19.80 -17.03
N PHE A 342 -16.62 18.78 -17.81
CA PHE A 342 -16.61 17.44 -17.30
C PHE A 342 -15.19 16.93 -16.95
N VAL A 343 -14.20 17.28 -17.75
CA VAL A 343 -12.78 16.99 -17.46
C VAL A 343 -12.35 17.67 -16.15
N GLU A 344 -12.84 18.91 -15.89
CA GLU A 344 -12.62 19.61 -14.63
C GLU A 344 -13.32 18.93 -13.45
N ASP A 345 -14.59 18.54 -13.61
CA ASP A 345 -15.36 17.80 -12.60
C ASP A 345 -14.68 16.45 -12.26
N LEU A 346 -14.18 15.74 -13.28
CA LEU A 346 -13.47 14.48 -13.12
C LEU A 346 -12.11 14.66 -12.42
N TYR A 347 -11.38 15.75 -12.71
CA TYR A 347 -10.17 16.11 -11.98
C TYR A 347 -10.42 16.18 -10.47
N TRP A 348 -11.47 16.90 -10.08
CA TRP A 348 -11.85 17.03 -8.67
C TRP A 348 -12.37 15.71 -8.09
N ALA A 349 -13.06 14.90 -8.89
CA ALA A 349 -13.49 13.58 -8.47
C ALA A 349 -12.30 12.68 -8.15
N VAL A 350 -11.27 12.66 -9.00
CA VAL A 350 -10.02 11.93 -8.77
C VAL A 350 -9.30 12.44 -7.52
N TYR A 351 -9.11 13.77 -7.43
CA TYR A 351 -8.41 14.39 -6.30
C TYR A 351 -9.04 14.04 -4.96
N LEU A 352 -10.35 14.28 -4.83
CA LEU A 352 -11.07 14.04 -3.58
C LEU A 352 -11.21 12.55 -3.26
N SER A 353 -11.28 11.68 -4.26
CA SER A 353 -11.31 10.23 -4.04
C SER A 353 -9.97 9.71 -3.53
N ILE A 354 -8.86 10.23 -4.02
CA ILE A 354 -7.52 9.91 -3.50
C ILE A 354 -7.38 10.42 -2.06
N ALA A 355 -7.77 11.68 -1.78
CA ALA A 355 -7.75 12.24 -0.43
C ALA A 355 -8.61 11.43 0.55
N ALA A 356 -9.83 11.03 0.15
CA ALA A 356 -10.70 10.17 0.93
C ALA A 356 -10.10 8.79 1.20
N SER A 357 -9.42 8.20 0.21
CA SER A 357 -8.75 6.90 0.36
C SER A 357 -7.59 6.96 1.35
N TYR A 358 -6.77 8.01 1.29
CA TYR A 358 -5.71 8.24 2.27
C TYR A 358 -6.27 8.51 3.68
N ALA A 359 -7.35 9.27 3.80
CA ALA A 359 -8.00 9.52 5.09
C ALA A 359 -8.47 8.21 5.73
N GLN A 360 -9.10 7.32 4.96
CA GLN A 360 -9.53 5.98 5.41
C GLN A 360 -8.32 5.11 5.79
N MET A 361 -7.27 5.13 4.98
CA MET A 361 -6.04 4.36 5.20
C MET A 361 -5.38 4.74 6.55
N PHE A 362 -5.16 6.03 6.81
CA PHE A 362 -4.52 6.47 8.04
C PHE A 362 -5.42 6.35 9.27
N GLN A 363 -6.74 6.47 9.10
CA GLN A 363 -7.68 6.19 10.16
C GLN A 363 -7.62 4.71 10.59
N ALA A 364 -7.54 3.80 9.61
CA ALA A 364 -7.39 2.38 9.89
C ALA A 364 -6.04 2.07 10.56
N VAL A 365 -4.93 2.65 10.11
CA VAL A 365 -3.62 2.52 10.76
C VAL A 365 -3.68 2.94 12.23
N ARG A 366 -4.30 4.08 12.54
CA ARG A 366 -4.46 4.58 13.92
C ARG A 366 -5.32 3.66 14.79
N ALA A 367 -6.38 3.11 14.23
CA ALA A 367 -7.24 2.18 14.97
C ALA A 367 -6.54 0.85 15.27
N VAL A 368 -5.81 0.32 14.29
CA VAL A 368 -5.00 -0.89 14.47
C VAL A 368 -3.86 -0.64 15.47
N ASP A 369 -3.22 0.51 15.39
CA ASP A 369 -2.19 0.89 16.37
C ASP A 369 -2.75 0.91 17.79
N LYS A 370 -3.92 1.53 17.98
CA LYS A 370 -4.62 1.57 19.28
C LYS A 370 -5.01 0.18 19.80
N GLU A 371 -5.51 -0.68 18.89
CA GLU A 371 -5.99 -2.03 19.26
C GLU A 371 -4.84 -2.97 19.61
N PHE A 372 -3.72 -2.89 18.87
CA PHE A 372 -2.61 -3.84 18.98
C PHE A 372 -1.36 -3.27 19.66
N GLY A 373 -1.34 -1.98 20.03
CA GLY A 373 -0.21 -1.35 20.74
C GLY A 373 1.08 -1.31 19.93
N LEU A 374 0.99 -1.03 18.61
CA LEU A 374 2.13 -1.07 17.69
C LEU A 374 3.03 0.18 17.71
N GLU A 375 2.62 1.24 18.40
CA GLU A 375 3.35 2.53 18.52
C GLU A 375 3.60 3.24 17.17
N ILE A 376 2.63 3.14 16.24
CA ILE A 376 2.73 3.71 14.89
C ILE A 376 2.33 5.19 14.86
N THR A 377 1.27 5.55 15.57
CA THR A 377 0.57 6.85 15.43
C THR A 377 1.50 8.04 15.63
N GLY A 378 2.42 7.98 16.59
CA GLY A 378 3.40 9.05 16.85
C GLY A 378 4.44 9.23 15.73
N ASN A 379 4.57 8.26 14.83
CA ASN A 379 5.53 8.28 13.73
C ASN A 379 4.88 8.60 12.36
N LEU A 380 3.55 8.82 12.30
CA LEU A 380 2.83 9.03 11.04
C LEU A 380 3.45 10.07 10.11
N PRO A 381 3.86 11.28 10.54
CA PRO A 381 4.49 12.24 9.64
C PRO A 381 5.75 11.68 8.95
N ARG A 382 6.60 11.00 9.72
CA ARG A 382 7.82 10.37 9.19
C ARG A 382 7.51 9.21 8.26
N ILE A 383 6.50 8.39 8.59
CA ILE A 383 6.03 7.27 7.78
C ILE A 383 5.52 7.78 6.43
N ILE A 384 4.67 8.83 6.42
CA ILE A 384 4.18 9.45 5.18
C ILE A 384 5.34 10.01 4.36
N SER A 385 6.28 10.68 5.01
CA SER A 385 7.50 11.18 4.37
C SER A 385 8.33 10.06 3.71
N THR A 386 8.25 8.82 4.20
CA THR A 386 8.89 7.65 3.59
C THR A 386 8.28 7.27 2.23
N PHE A 387 7.04 7.66 1.95
CA PHE A 387 6.36 7.37 0.68
C PHE A 387 6.81 8.27 -0.48
N ARG A 388 7.63 9.30 -0.24
CA ARG A 388 7.99 10.32 -1.24
C ARG A 388 8.87 9.83 -2.38
N ALA A 389 9.58 8.69 -2.21
CA ALA A 389 10.34 8.03 -3.27
C ALA A 389 10.44 6.52 -3.02
N GLY A 390 10.74 5.74 -4.06
CA GLY A 390 10.90 4.29 -3.96
C GLY A 390 9.61 3.53 -3.60
N CYS A 391 8.48 4.14 -3.78
CA CYS A 391 7.18 3.66 -3.37
C CYS A 391 6.16 3.96 -4.48
N ILE A 392 5.19 3.10 -4.68
CA ILE A 392 4.15 3.27 -5.70
C ILE A 392 3.23 4.47 -5.40
N LEU A 393 3.07 4.82 -4.12
CA LEU A 393 2.21 5.94 -3.68
C LEU A 393 2.89 7.31 -3.73
N GLN A 394 4.13 7.40 -4.24
CA GLN A 394 4.82 8.69 -4.34
C GLN A 394 4.01 9.71 -5.15
N GLY A 395 3.86 10.92 -4.61
CA GLY A 395 3.07 11.98 -5.24
C GLY A 395 2.98 13.24 -4.41
N ALA A 396 2.52 14.32 -5.04
CA ALA A 396 2.45 15.65 -4.46
C ALA A 396 1.53 15.75 -3.23
N MET A 397 0.48 14.92 -3.15
CA MET A 397 -0.46 14.93 -2.03
C MET A 397 0.16 14.49 -0.69
N LEU A 398 1.33 13.85 -0.70
CA LEU A 398 2.01 13.42 0.53
C LEU A 398 2.49 14.59 1.38
N GLU A 399 2.89 15.70 0.76
CA GLU A 399 3.41 16.87 1.47
C GLU A 399 2.37 17.53 2.38
N PRO A 400 1.17 17.93 1.88
CA PRO A 400 0.13 18.48 2.75
C PRO A 400 -0.33 17.49 3.83
N MET A 401 -0.33 16.18 3.57
CA MET A 401 -0.65 15.17 4.57
C MET A 401 0.40 15.08 5.68
N THR A 402 1.68 15.08 5.31
CA THR A 402 2.79 15.10 6.27
C THR A 402 2.68 16.31 7.18
N LYS A 403 2.52 17.49 6.58
CA LYS A 403 2.36 18.74 7.31
C LYS A 403 1.14 18.74 8.24
N ALA A 404 0.01 18.21 7.80
CA ALA A 404 -1.20 18.14 8.63
C ALA A 404 -0.98 17.34 9.93
N PHE A 405 -0.25 16.22 9.87
CA PHE A 405 0.07 15.43 11.06
C PHE A 405 1.20 16.06 11.89
N GLU A 406 2.12 16.81 11.29
CA GLU A 406 3.14 17.57 12.02
C GLU A 406 2.50 18.73 12.80
N ASP A 407 1.65 19.53 12.16
CA ASP A 407 0.97 20.68 12.75
C ASP A 407 -0.08 20.25 13.80
N ASN A 408 -0.76 19.11 13.59
CA ASN A 408 -1.75 18.58 14.50
C ASN A 408 -1.71 17.04 14.57
N PRO A 409 -0.82 16.45 15.40
CA PRO A 409 -0.77 14.99 15.57
C PRO A 409 -2.09 14.36 16.03
N GLY A 410 -2.95 15.14 16.68
CA GLY A 410 -4.28 14.74 17.15
C GLY A 410 -5.42 14.96 16.13
N ILE A 411 -5.13 15.37 14.89
CA ILE A 411 -6.17 15.62 13.86
C ILE A 411 -7.15 14.44 13.81
N PRO A 412 -8.46 14.67 14.03
CA PRO A 412 -9.43 13.57 14.16
C PRO A 412 -9.59 12.78 12.85
N ASN A 413 -9.53 13.48 11.73
CA ASN A 413 -9.57 12.88 10.39
C ASN A 413 -8.72 13.70 9.43
N LEU A 414 -7.95 13.03 8.58
CA LEU A 414 -7.07 13.71 7.60
C LEU A 414 -7.86 14.58 6.60
N LEU A 415 -9.16 14.35 6.41
CA LEU A 415 -10.01 15.22 5.59
C LEU A 415 -9.98 16.69 6.03
N CYS A 416 -9.74 16.97 7.31
CA CYS A 416 -9.62 18.33 7.81
C CYS A 416 -8.40 19.09 7.24
N ALA A 417 -7.43 18.37 6.67
CA ALA A 417 -6.29 18.96 5.96
C ALA A 417 -6.63 19.44 4.54
N PHE A 418 -7.79 19.05 4.01
CA PHE A 418 -8.22 19.30 2.63
C PHE A 418 -9.49 20.18 2.58
N GLU A 419 -9.70 21.05 3.56
CA GLU A 419 -10.91 21.88 3.66
C GLU A 419 -11.16 22.71 2.39
N LYS A 420 -10.11 23.35 1.86
CA LYS A 420 -10.21 24.20 0.66
C LYS A 420 -10.54 23.38 -0.58
N GLU A 421 -9.86 22.26 -0.74
CA GLU A 421 -10.04 21.34 -1.86
C GLU A 421 -11.42 20.68 -1.81
N LEU A 422 -11.91 20.34 -0.62
CA LEU A 422 -13.27 19.87 -0.41
C LEU A 422 -14.31 20.93 -0.80
N ALA A 423 -14.13 22.18 -0.35
CA ALA A 423 -15.03 23.27 -0.69
C ALA A 423 -15.10 23.51 -2.21
N THR A 424 -13.97 23.42 -2.90
CA THR A 424 -13.89 23.64 -4.35
C THR A 424 -14.35 22.41 -5.14
N GLY A 425 -13.94 21.22 -4.75
CA GLY A 425 -14.05 20.01 -5.58
C GLY A 425 -15.33 19.20 -5.36
N MET A 426 -16.03 19.34 -4.22
CA MET A 426 -17.26 18.56 -3.94
C MET A 426 -18.36 18.71 -5.00
N PRO A 427 -18.61 19.89 -5.61
CA PRO A 427 -19.55 19.99 -6.71
C PRO A 427 -19.16 19.12 -7.91
N GLY A 428 -17.88 19.14 -8.32
CA GLY A 428 -17.35 18.32 -9.42
C GLY A 428 -17.44 16.82 -9.14
N LEU A 429 -17.08 16.38 -7.93
CA LEU A 429 -17.23 14.97 -7.54
C LEU A 429 -18.68 14.50 -7.60
N ARG A 430 -19.63 15.33 -7.12
CA ARG A 430 -21.08 15.01 -7.20
C ARG A 430 -21.56 14.93 -8.65
N ALA A 431 -21.18 15.90 -9.48
CA ALA A 431 -21.54 15.94 -10.90
C ALA A 431 -21.01 14.71 -11.64
N THR A 432 -19.74 14.36 -11.40
CA THR A 432 -19.12 13.15 -11.95
C THR A 432 -19.87 11.88 -11.54
N CYS A 433 -20.11 11.67 -10.24
CA CYS A 433 -20.83 10.49 -9.75
C CYS A 433 -22.24 10.39 -10.32
N ALA A 434 -22.98 11.50 -10.41
CA ALA A 434 -24.31 11.54 -10.98
C ALA A 434 -24.28 11.12 -12.47
N ARG A 435 -23.36 11.66 -13.25
CA ARG A 435 -23.22 11.35 -14.68
C ARG A 435 -22.84 9.89 -14.91
N LEU A 436 -21.88 9.36 -14.15
CA LEU A 436 -21.46 7.96 -14.25
C LEU A 436 -22.60 7.00 -13.86
N ALA A 437 -23.34 7.31 -12.81
CA ALA A 437 -24.49 6.49 -12.41
C ALA A 437 -25.60 6.48 -13.47
N MET A 438 -25.91 7.63 -14.09
CA MET A 438 -26.89 7.72 -15.17
C MET A 438 -26.41 7.07 -16.47
N GLY A 439 -25.12 7.10 -16.75
CA GLY A 439 -24.50 6.49 -17.93
C GLY A 439 -24.11 5.02 -17.74
N GLY A 440 -24.44 4.40 -16.60
CA GLY A 440 -24.11 2.99 -16.36
C GLY A 440 -22.62 2.65 -16.28
N GLU A 441 -21.74 3.66 -16.17
CA GLU A 441 -20.29 3.44 -16.08
C GLU A 441 -19.89 3.03 -14.64
N PRO A 442 -19.26 1.86 -14.46
CA PRO A 442 -18.86 1.41 -13.13
C PRO A 442 -17.65 2.21 -12.61
N ALA A 443 -17.89 3.07 -11.63
CA ALA A 443 -16.87 3.87 -10.93
C ALA A 443 -17.02 3.70 -9.41
N GLY A 444 -16.83 2.48 -8.95
CA GLY A 444 -17.18 2.07 -7.60
C GLY A 444 -16.37 2.78 -6.52
N VAL A 445 -15.08 3.03 -6.72
CA VAL A 445 -14.22 3.69 -5.73
C VAL A 445 -14.51 5.19 -5.67
N ILE A 446 -14.73 5.85 -6.81
CA ILE A 446 -15.12 7.27 -6.87
C ILE A 446 -16.48 7.46 -6.16
N GLN A 447 -17.48 6.61 -6.42
CA GLN A 447 -18.80 6.67 -5.77
C GLN A 447 -18.71 6.36 -4.27
N ALA A 448 -17.90 5.37 -3.86
CA ALA A 448 -17.68 5.07 -2.45
C ALA A 448 -16.99 6.23 -1.72
N SER A 449 -16.10 6.94 -2.40
CA SER A 449 -15.44 8.14 -1.86
C SER A 449 -16.43 9.27 -1.65
N LEU A 450 -17.35 9.52 -2.59
CA LEU A 450 -18.43 10.49 -2.40
C LEU A 450 -19.30 10.12 -1.19
N THR A 451 -19.65 8.85 -1.06
CA THR A 451 -20.45 8.35 0.08
C THR A 451 -19.70 8.57 1.40
N TYR A 452 -18.42 8.23 1.46
CA TYR A 452 -17.57 8.45 2.64
C TYR A 452 -17.52 9.94 3.02
N LEU A 453 -17.15 10.81 2.08
CA LEU A 453 -17.04 12.25 2.30
C LEU A 453 -18.36 12.85 2.77
N THR A 454 -19.47 12.49 2.13
CA THR A 454 -20.79 12.99 2.48
C THR A 454 -21.23 12.52 3.87
N THR A 455 -20.91 11.27 4.23
CA THR A 455 -21.26 10.69 5.53
C THR A 455 -20.43 11.31 6.65
N MET A 456 -19.11 11.41 6.46
CA MET A 456 -18.18 11.91 7.47
C MET A 456 -18.29 13.42 7.75
N THR A 457 -19.01 14.15 6.92
CA THR A 457 -19.25 15.61 7.07
C THR A 457 -20.66 15.95 7.52
N ARG A 458 -21.47 14.97 7.95
CA ARG A 458 -22.81 15.20 8.47
C ARG A 458 -22.86 15.01 9.98
N SER A 459 -23.51 15.95 10.68
CA SER A 459 -23.76 15.86 12.13
C SER A 459 -24.84 14.82 12.47
N VAL A 460 -25.77 14.56 11.54
CA VAL A 460 -26.88 13.60 11.71
C VAL A 460 -27.04 12.75 10.47
N LEU A 461 -27.16 11.46 10.66
CA LEU A 461 -27.43 10.47 9.62
C LEU A 461 -28.85 9.92 9.78
N ASN A 462 -29.82 10.46 9.00
CA ASN A 462 -31.23 10.08 9.08
C ASN A 462 -31.46 8.57 8.89
N SER A 463 -30.71 7.94 7.97
CA SER A 463 -30.79 6.49 7.75
C SER A 463 -30.35 5.69 8.97
N ALA A 464 -29.30 6.13 9.66
CA ALA A 464 -28.84 5.49 10.89
C ALA A 464 -29.85 5.63 12.04
N GLN A 465 -30.56 6.78 12.11
CA GLN A 465 -31.66 6.97 13.05
C GLN A 465 -32.78 5.96 12.81
N VAL A 466 -33.17 5.76 11.55
CA VAL A 466 -34.22 4.79 11.19
C VAL A 466 -33.77 3.36 11.55
N VAL A 467 -32.56 2.95 11.19
CA VAL A 467 -32.03 1.61 11.53
C VAL A 467 -31.97 1.41 13.05
N SER A 468 -31.57 2.44 13.80
CA SER A 468 -31.53 2.37 15.26
C SER A 468 -32.91 2.08 15.85
N LEU A 469 -33.95 2.77 15.35
CA LEU A 469 -35.36 2.57 15.77
C LEU A 469 -35.92 1.24 15.29
N GLN A 470 -35.60 0.80 14.05
CA GLN A 470 -35.99 -0.54 13.56
C GLN A 470 -35.48 -1.64 14.48
N ARG A 471 -34.23 -1.54 14.95
CA ARG A 471 -33.65 -2.49 15.91
C ARG A 471 -34.39 -2.50 17.25
N ASP A 472 -34.90 -1.37 17.65
CA ASP A 472 -35.72 -1.28 18.85
C ASP A 472 -37.12 -1.92 18.65
N VAL A 473 -37.73 -1.73 17.47
CA VAL A 473 -39.03 -2.35 17.12
C VAL A 473 -38.94 -3.88 17.18
N PHE A 474 -38.02 -4.50 16.48
CA PHE A 474 -37.99 -5.96 16.33
C PHE A 474 -37.29 -6.67 17.49
N GLY A 475 -36.38 -6.02 18.20
CA GLY A 475 -35.53 -6.70 19.17
C GLY A 475 -35.38 -5.98 20.52
N ARG A 476 -36.05 -4.86 20.74
CA ARG A 476 -35.89 -3.99 21.92
C ARG A 476 -34.44 -3.70 22.27
N HIS A 477 -33.61 -3.49 21.24
CA HIS A 477 -32.17 -3.23 21.41
C HIS A 477 -31.86 -1.87 22.04
N GLY A 478 -32.87 -1.02 22.15
CA GLY A 478 -32.74 0.34 22.65
C GLY A 478 -32.07 1.30 21.68
N PHE A 479 -32.24 2.56 21.92
CA PHE A 479 -31.60 3.65 21.17
C PHE A 479 -31.21 4.80 22.10
N LYS A 480 -30.21 5.57 21.68
CA LYS A 480 -29.81 6.80 22.36
C LYS A 480 -30.55 7.99 21.75
N ARG A 481 -30.85 9.01 22.55
CA ARG A 481 -31.48 10.23 22.10
C ARG A 481 -30.46 11.34 21.86
N LEU A 482 -30.84 12.29 21.01
CA LEU A 482 -30.16 13.57 20.92
C LEU A 482 -30.88 14.56 21.82
N LYS A 483 -30.17 15.21 22.72
CA LYS A 483 -30.65 16.30 23.55
C LYS A 483 -29.68 17.45 23.40
N ASP A 484 -30.18 18.60 22.92
CA ASP A 484 -29.36 19.78 22.63
C ASP A 484 -28.14 19.52 21.74
N GLY A 485 -28.26 18.56 20.77
CA GLY A 485 -27.20 18.14 19.87
C GLY A 485 -26.25 17.07 20.41
N GLU A 486 -26.34 16.76 21.71
CA GLU A 486 -25.50 15.77 22.38
C GLU A 486 -26.21 14.41 22.50
N VAL A 487 -25.42 13.34 22.42
CA VAL A 487 -25.91 11.95 22.55
C VAL A 487 -26.08 11.61 24.03
N THR A 488 -27.28 11.17 24.44
CA THR A 488 -27.51 10.73 25.83
C THR A 488 -26.68 9.52 26.20
N SER A 489 -26.22 9.42 27.45
CA SER A 489 -25.53 8.26 27.98
C SER A 489 -26.44 7.02 28.10
N GLU A 490 -27.71 7.27 28.44
CA GLU A 490 -28.73 6.24 28.66
C GLU A 490 -29.32 5.71 27.34
N SER A 491 -29.72 4.44 27.35
CA SER A 491 -30.47 3.79 26.28
C SER A 491 -31.95 3.80 26.60
N TYR A 492 -32.79 4.07 25.59
CA TYR A 492 -34.22 4.14 25.67
C TYR A 492 -34.86 3.04 24.80
N ASN A 493 -36.07 2.59 25.19
CA ASN A 493 -36.94 1.80 24.35
C ASN A 493 -38.25 2.60 24.16
N ALA A 494 -38.79 2.60 22.96
CA ALA A 494 -40.08 3.21 22.69
C ALA A 494 -41.22 2.22 22.91
N ASP A 495 -42.43 2.77 23.13
CA ASP A 495 -43.67 1.99 23.22
C ASP A 495 -44.19 1.76 21.79
N TRP A 496 -43.77 0.66 21.19
CA TRP A 496 -44.22 0.30 19.85
C TRP A 496 -45.55 -0.43 19.91
N LYS A 497 -46.48 -0.06 19.02
CA LYS A 497 -47.69 -0.88 18.86
C LYS A 497 -47.31 -2.26 18.38
N GLU A 498 -47.94 -3.30 18.89
CA GLU A 498 -47.73 -4.66 18.42
C GLU A 498 -47.96 -4.71 16.90
N MET A 499 -46.89 -4.93 16.14
CA MET A 499 -46.87 -4.97 14.67
C MET A 499 -46.92 -6.39 14.10
N ILE A 500 -47.02 -7.39 14.98
CA ILE A 500 -47.03 -8.79 14.55
C ILE A 500 -48.40 -9.38 14.91
N PRO A 501 -49.14 -9.92 13.90
CA PRO A 501 -50.35 -10.65 14.17
C PRO A 501 -50.09 -11.98 14.87
#